data_cf2fe56885ec30ccb824a6e55c47e5e4
#
_entry.id   cf2fe56885ec30ccb824a6e55c47e5e4
#
_cell.length_a   1.000
_cell.length_b   1.000
_cell.length_c   1.000
_cell.angle_alpha   90.00
_cell.angle_beta   90.00
_cell.angle_gamma   90.00
#
_symmetry.space_group_name_H-M   'P 1'
#
loop_
_entity.id
_entity.type
_entity.pdbx_description
1 polymer ?
#
loop_
_entity_poly.entity_id
_entity_poly.type
_entity_poly.pdbx_seq_one_letter_code
_entity_poly.pdbx_strand_id
1 'polypeptide(L)'
;QLTEDERMVQASAAAYADEKLAPRVISAFADETTDAEIFREMGDMGLLGVTLPEAYGGLGGSYVSYGLVAREVERIDSGYRSMMSVQSSLVIYPIYAYGSEEQKIKWLPQLAKGEKIGCFGLTEPNFGSNPSGMLTTAKQVDDGYILNGSKMWITNGTIADIAIVWAKNDNGDIIGF
;
A
#
# COMPACT_ATOMS: atom_id res chain seq x y z
N GLN A 1 -23.36 8.74 12.75
CA GLN A 1 -22.47 9.36 13.77
C GLN A 1 -21.25 8.48 13.93
N LEU A 2 -20.06 9.07 14.07
CA LEU A 2 -18.83 8.32 14.35
C LEU A 2 -18.85 7.75 15.77
N THR A 3 -18.27 6.56 15.93
CA THR A 3 -18.00 5.97 17.25
C THR A 3 -16.90 6.77 17.97
N GLU A 4 -16.66 6.45 19.24
CA GLU A 4 -15.57 7.06 20.02
C GLU A 4 -14.20 6.66 19.44
N ASP A 5 -14.03 5.38 19.13
CA ASP A 5 -12.80 4.85 18.51
C ASP A 5 -12.52 5.50 17.16
N GLU A 6 -13.53 5.66 16.30
CA GLU A 6 -13.38 6.33 15.00
C GLU A 6 -12.96 7.80 15.16
N ARG A 7 -13.52 8.52 16.14
CA ARG A 7 -13.08 9.89 16.44
C ARG A 7 -11.65 9.95 16.98
N MET A 8 -11.27 8.99 17.81
CA MET A 8 -9.92 8.91 18.36
C MET A 8 -8.89 8.63 17.25
N VAL A 9 -9.16 7.67 16.37
CA VAL A 9 -8.32 7.37 15.20
C VAL A 9 -8.19 8.61 14.30
N GLN A 10 -9.30 9.29 14.02
CA GLN A 10 -9.28 10.51 13.22
C GLN A 10 -8.43 11.61 13.86
N ALA A 11 -8.61 11.86 15.17
CA ALA A 11 -7.86 12.90 15.89
C ALA A 11 -6.36 12.61 15.90
N SER A 12 -5.96 11.34 16.11
CA SER A 12 -4.56 10.92 16.06
C SER A 12 -3.96 11.11 14.67
N ALA A 13 -4.68 10.71 13.62
CA ALA A 13 -4.24 10.91 12.24
C ALA A 13 -4.11 12.40 11.87
N ALA A 14 -5.06 13.23 12.32
CA ALA A 14 -5.02 14.69 12.10
C ALA A 14 -3.81 15.32 12.78
N ALA A 15 -3.55 14.99 14.05
CA ALA A 15 -2.40 15.51 14.78
C ALA A 15 -1.08 15.13 14.09
N TYR A 16 -0.91 13.87 13.71
CA TYR A 16 0.26 13.41 12.96
C TYR A 16 0.42 14.16 11.63
N ALA A 17 -0.66 14.30 10.89
CA ALA A 17 -0.66 14.99 9.60
C ALA A 17 -0.21 16.45 9.72
N ASP A 18 -0.74 17.18 10.71
CA ASP A 18 -0.39 18.57 10.96
C ASP A 18 1.04 18.75 11.51
N GLU A 19 1.47 17.88 12.44
CA GLU A 19 2.74 18.04 13.14
C GLU A 19 3.93 17.48 12.35
N LYS A 20 3.72 16.39 11.59
CA LYS A 20 4.79 15.65 10.93
C LYS A 20 4.78 15.77 9.42
N LEU A 21 3.63 15.69 8.77
CA LEU A 21 3.54 15.72 7.30
C LEU A 21 3.54 17.15 6.76
N ALA A 22 2.69 18.03 7.28
CA ALA A 22 2.55 19.39 6.77
C ALA A 22 3.87 20.18 6.67
N PRO A 23 4.79 20.12 7.66
CA PRO A 23 6.07 20.83 7.57
C PRO A 23 6.99 20.34 6.46
N ARG A 24 6.81 19.10 5.97
CA ARG A 24 7.68 18.47 4.96
C ARG A 24 7.23 18.74 3.52
N VAL A 25 5.93 18.99 3.30
CA VAL A 25 5.31 18.99 1.96
C VAL A 25 6.00 19.93 0.99
N ILE A 26 6.22 21.20 1.38
CA ILE A 26 6.73 22.24 0.48
C ILE A 26 8.14 21.91 0.00
N SER A 27 9.03 21.53 0.92
CA SER A 27 10.41 21.17 0.56
C SER A 27 10.46 19.86 -0.24
N ALA A 28 9.70 18.83 0.20
CA ALA A 28 9.64 17.55 -0.50
C ALA A 28 9.17 17.73 -1.96
N PHE A 29 8.16 18.57 -2.17
CA PHE A 29 7.67 18.88 -3.51
C PHE A 29 8.71 19.66 -4.34
N ALA A 30 9.33 20.69 -3.75
CA ALA A 30 10.31 21.52 -4.46
C ALA A 30 11.58 20.73 -4.83
N ASP A 31 12.02 19.83 -3.97
CA ASP A 31 13.24 19.03 -4.14
C ASP A 31 12.98 17.69 -4.85
N GLU A 32 11.72 17.39 -5.21
CA GLU A 32 11.29 16.10 -5.83
C GLU A 32 11.73 14.88 -5.00
N THR A 33 11.63 14.99 -3.67
CA THR A 33 12.10 13.96 -2.73
C THR A 33 10.95 13.38 -1.91
N THR A 34 11.14 12.16 -1.42
CA THR A 34 10.23 11.51 -0.48
C THR A 34 11.02 10.90 0.66
N ASP A 35 10.63 11.21 1.89
CA ASP A 35 11.22 10.63 3.09
C ASP A 35 10.57 9.28 3.38
N ALA A 36 11.32 8.18 3.19
CA ALA A 36 10.84 6.83 3.44
C ALA A 36 10.53 6.57 4.94
N GLU A 37 11.06 7.38 5.86
CA GLU A 37 10.77 7.28 7.30
C GLU A 37 9.29 7.52 7.61
N ILE A 38 8.56 8.23 6.74
CA ILE A 38 7.11 8.42 6.84
C ILE A 38 6.37 7.07 6.96
N PHE A 39 6.84 6.01 6.28
CA PHE A 39 6.24 4.68 6.40
C PHE A 39 6.37 4.11 7.81
N ARG A 40 7.53 4.27 8.45
CA ARG A 40 7.76 3.83 9.83
C ARG A 40 6.93 4.64 10.82
N GLU A 41 6.92 5.95 10.66
CA GLU A 41 6.09 6.84 11.48
C GLU A 41 4.60 6.46 11.40
N MET A 42 4.08 6.26 10.19
CA MET A 42 2.69 5.82 9.99
C MET A 42 2.46 4.40 10.54
N GLY A 43 3.43 3.51 10.39
CA GLY A 43 3.38 2.14 10.91
C GLY A 43 3.33 2.09 12.43
N ASP A 44 4.17 2.88 13.11
CA ASP A 44 4.20 2.97 14.58
C ASP A 44 2.87 3.48 15.17
N MET A 45 2.16 4.31 14.40
CA MET A 45 0.83 4.79 14.74
C MET A 45 -0.31 3.85 14.29
N GLY A 46 0.00 2.72 13.61
CA GLY A 46 -0.97 1.78 13.07
C GLY A 46 -1.72 2.28 11.83
N LEU A 47 -1.34 3.41 11.23
CA LEU A 47 -2.07 4.03 10.11
C LEU A 47 -1.96 3.24 8.80
N LEU A 48 -0.96 2.36 8.67
CA LEU A 48 -0.80 1.48 7.50
C LEU A 48 -1.64 0.21 7.59
N GLY A 49 -1.95 -0.26 8.81
CA GLY A 49 -2.68 -1.51 9.07
C GLY A 49 -4.05 -1.30 9.71
N VAL A 50 -4.74 -0.20 9.41
CA VAL A 50 -6.01 0.16 10.10
C VAL A 50 -7.04 -0.97 10.06
N THR A 51 -7.27 -1.58 8.90
CA THR A 51 -8.28 -2.63 8.72
C THR A 51 -7.72 -4.05 8.82
N LEU A 52 -6.40 -4.19 8.97
CA LEU A 52 -5.75 -5.48 9.13
C LEU A 52 -6.03 -6.03 10.54
N PRO A 53 -6.38 -7.32 10.71
CA PRO A 53 -6.55 -7.91 12.03
C PRO A 53 -5.29 -7.81 12.91
N GLU A 54 -5.50 -7.69 14.23
CA GLU A 54 -4.41 -7.60 15.23
C GLU A 54 -3.46 -8.79 15.18
N ALA A 55 -3.96 -9.98 14.85
CA ALA A 55 -3.16 -11.20 14.69
C ALA A 55 -2.02 -11.06 13.66
N TYR A 56 -2.14 -10.12 12.71
CA TYR A 56 -1.14 -9.81 11.70
C TYR A 56 -0.48 -8.44 11.90
N GLY A 57 -0.65 -7.83 13.06
CA GLY A 57 -0.04 -6.55 13.41
C GLY A 57 -0.83 -5.32 13.00
N GLY A 58 -2.11 -5.47 12.66
CA GLY A 58 -3.03 -4.37 12.35
C GLY A 58 -3.79 -3.86 13.58
N LEU A 59 -4.67 -2.89 13.36
CA LEU A 59 -5.53 -2.32 14.40
C LEU A 59 -6.91 -3.01 14.49
N GLY A 60 -7.30 -3.86 13.53
CA GLY A 60 -8.64 -4.46 13.49
C GLY A 60 -9.78 -3.44 13.34
N GLY A 61 -9.48 -2.23 12.88
CA GLY A 61 -10.41 -1.12 12.77
C GLY A 61 -11.38 -1.23 11.59
N SER A 62 -12.36 -0.31 11.57
CA SER A 62 -13.37 -0.26 10.51
C SER A 62 -12.84 0.39 9.22
N TYR A 63 -13.54 0.14 8.10
CA TYR A 63 -13.28 0.90 6.86
C TYR A 63 -13.61 2.39 6.99
N VAL A 64 -14.49 2.77 7.94
CA VAL A 64 -14.72 4.17 8.29
C VAL A 64 -13.46 4.77 8.90
N SER A 65 -12.83 4.09 9.86
CA SER A 65 -11.55 4.50 10.44
C SER A 65 -10.48 4.69 9.36
N TYR A 66 -10.36 3.74 8.43
CA TYR A 66 -9.44 3.85 7.31
C TYR A 66 -9.72 5.10 6.44
N GLY A 67 -10.99 5.34 6.10
CA GLY A 67 -11.40 6.51 5.34
C GLY A 67 -11.10 7.83 6.05
N LEU A 68 -11.25 7.87 7.38
CA LEU A 68 -10.91 9.04 8.20
C LEU A 68 -9.39 9.31 8.20
N VAL A 69 -8.57 8.27 8.36
CA VAL A 69 -7.10 8.40 8.24
C VAL A 69 -6.72 8.91 6.85
N ALA A 70 -7.24 8.28 5.80
CA ALA A 70 -6.98 8.70 4.43
C ALA A 70 -7.34 10.16 4.18
N ARG A 71 -8.48 10.64 4.73
CA ARG A 71 -8.92 12.03 4.61
C ARG A 71 -7.98 13.01 5.30
N GLU A 72 -7.49 12.69 6.49
CA GLU A 72 -6.59 13.59 7.22
C GLU A 72 -5.21 13.68 6.55
N VAL A 73 -4.69 12.57 6.01
CA VAL A 73 -3.44 12.58 5.24
C VAL A 73 -3.62 13.32 3.90
N GLU A 74 -4.72 13.05 3.16
CA GLU A 74 -5.05 13.73 1.89
C GLU A 74 -5.16 15.24 2.05
N ARG A 75 -5.69 15.72 3.20
CA ARG A 75 -5.81 17.15 3.50
C ARG A 75 -4.46 17.87 3.46
N ILE A 76 -3.39 17.16 3.75
CA ILE A 76 -2.02 17.68 3.73
C ILE A 76 -1.43 17.53 2.32
N ASP A 77 -1.41 16.28 1.80
CA ASP A 77 -0.81 15.99 0.49
C ASP A 77 -1.34 14.68 -0.11
N SER A 78 -1.75 14.74 -1.38
CA SER A 78 -2.25 13.58 -2.13
C SER A 78 -1.18 12.52 -2.36
N GLY A 79 0.09 12.91 -2.48
CA GLY A 79 1.21 11.97 -2.64
C GLY A 79 1.39 11.11 -1.40
N TYR A 80 1.38 11.71 -0.21
CA TYR A 80 1.47 10.97 1.06
C TYR A 80 0.26 10.04 1.26
N ARG A 81 -0.94 10.51 0.92
CA ARG A 81 -2.11 9.63 0.97
C ARG A 81 -2.01 8.49 -0.05
N SER A 82 -1.49 8.73 -1.24
CA SER A 82 -1.26 7.69 -2.24
C SER A 82 -0.25 6.64 -1.75
N MET A 83 0.87 7.06 -1.17
CA MET A 83 1.85 6.17 -0.54
C MET A 83 1.19 5.25 0.50
N MET A 84 0.46 5.84 1.44
CA MET A 84 -0.26 5.13 2.50
C MET A 84 -1.29 4.15 1.91
N SER A 85 -2.12 4.58 0.96
CA SER A 85 -3.19 3.75 0.44
C SER A 85 -2.69 2.61 -0.45
N VAL A 86 -1.59 2.79 -1.17
CA VAL A 86 -0.94 1.67 -1.89
C VAL A 86 -0.47 0.62 -0.90
N GLN A 87 0.23 1.03 0.16
CA GLN A 87 0.68 0.11 1.21
C GLN A 87 -0.48 -0.65 1.84
N SER A 88 -1.51 0.06 2.30
CA SER A 88 -2.63 -0.52 3.06
C SER A 88 -3.58 -1.34 2.18
N SER A 89 -4.04 -0.77 1.05
CA SER A 89 -5.15 -1.33 0.27
C SER A 89 -4.69 -2.21 -0.88
N LEU A 90 -3.54 -1.91 -1.48
CA LEU A 90 -3.08 -2.59 -2.70
C LEU A 90 -1.95 -3.59 -2.44
N VAL A 91 -1.32 -3.55 -1.26
CA VAL A 91 -0.28 -4.51 -0.86
C VAL A 91 -0.72 -5.34 0.34
N ILE A 92 -0.99 -4.73 1.49
CA ILE A 92 -1.41 -5.43 2.70
C ILE A 92 -2.70 -6.22 2.46
N TYR A 93 -3.74 -5.57 1.90
CA TYR A 93 -5.03 -6.22 1.71
C TYR A 93 -4.99 -7.43 0.77
N PRO A 94 -4.38 -7.40 -0.42
CA PRO A 94 -4.28 -8.59 -1.27
C PRO A 94 -3.52 -9.74 -0.63
N ILE A 95 -2.44 -9.48 0.10
CA ILE A 95 -1.72 -10.53 0.84
C ILE A 95 -2.63 -11.12 1.92
N TYR A 96 -3.35 -10.28 2.66
CA TYR A 96 -4.28 -10.74 3.69
C TYR A 96 -5.44 -11.57 3.10
N ALA A 97 -6.04 -11.11 2.01
CA ALA A 97 -7.24 -11.73 1.44
C ALA A 97 -6.93 -13.01 0.63
N TYR A 98 -5.78 -13.07 -0.04
CA TYR A 98 -5.48 -14.09 -1.04
C TYR A 98 -4.16 -14.82 -0.81
N GLY A 99 -3.28 -14.32 0.04
CA GLY A 99 -2.01 -14.95 0.35
C GLY A 99 -2.16 -16.25 1.18
N SER A 100 -1.18 -17.12 1.08
CA SER A 100 -1.07 -18.27 2.00
C SER A 100 -0.82 -17.79 3.44
N GLU A 101 -1.07 -18.64 4.42
CA GLU A 101 -0.82 -18.30 5.82
C GLU A 101 0.67 -17.99 6.07
N GLU A 102 1.56 -18.72 5.42
CA GLU A 102 3.00 -18.46 5.46
C GLU A 102 3.34 -17.04 4.93
N GLN A 103 2.74 -16.65 3.79
CA GLN A 103 2.91 -15.30 3.23
C GLN A 103 2.38 -14.22 4.16
N LYS A 104 1.21 -14.44 4.78
CA LYS A 104 0.61 -13.49 5.73
C LYS A 104 1.51 -13.28 6.94
N ILE A 105 1.95 -14.36 7.58
CA ILE A 105 2.84 -14.29 8.75
C ILE A 105 4.17 -13.61 8.42
N LYS A 106 4.71 -13.89 7.23
CA LYS A 106 5.99 -13.35 6.78
C LYS A 106 5.92 -11.85 6.49
N TRP A 107 4.89 -11.40 5.77
CA TRP A 107 4.88 -10.07 5.18
C TRP A 107 4.02 -9.05 5.92
N LEU A 108 2.83 -9.43 6.40
CA LEU A 108 1.87 -8.47 6.94
C LEU A 108 2.39 -7.67 8.15
N PRO A 109 3.05 -8.28 9.15
CA PRO A 109 3.54 -7.51 10.30
C PRO A 109 4.56 -6.44 9.90
N GLN A 110 5.48 -6.77 9.01
CA GLN A 110 6.54 -5.85 8.56
C GLN A 110 5.97 -4.71 7.70
N LEU A 111 4.98 -5.03 6.85
CA LEU A 111 4.28 -4.04 6.02
C LEU A 111 3.41 -3.10 6.88
N ALA A 112 2.70 -3.64 7.87
CA ALA A 112 1.86 -2.85 8.78
C ALA A 112 2.68 -1.87 9.62
N LYS A 113 3.92 -2.25 10.00
CA LYS A 113 4.87 -1.40 10.72
C LYS A 113 5.68 -0.46 9.84
N GLY A 114 5.51 -0.52 8.51
CA GLY A 114 6.31 0.28 7.58
C GLY A 114 7.81 -0.10 7.56
N GLU A 115 8.19 -1.25 8.08
CA GLU A 115 9.56 -1.81 8.01
C GLU A 115 9.88 -2.28 6.60
N LYS A 116 8.85 -2.68 5.86
CA LYS A 116 8.88 -3.02 4.44
C LYS A 116 7.87 -2.19 3.68
N ILE A 117 8.27 -1.75 2.51
CA ILE A 117 7.46 -0.93 1.61
C ILE A 117 7.01 -1.78 0.44
N GLY A 118 5.74 -1.67 0.10
CA GLY A 118 5.17 -2.37 -1.03
C GLY A 118 4.73 -1.45 -2.17
N CYS A 119 4.68 -2.02 -3.38
CA CYS A 119 4.09 -1.39 -4.54
C CYS A 119 3.13 -2.33 -5.28
N PHE A 120 2.36 -1.77 -6.21
CA PHE A 120 1.30 -2.49 -6.92
C PHE A 120 1.43 -2.31 -8.42
N GLY A 121 1.93 -3.34 -9.10
CA GLY A 121 2.20 -3.34 -10.53
C GLY A 121 1.03 -3.87 -11.34
N LEU A 122 0.04 -3.00 -11.63
CA LEU A 122 -1.10 -3.31 -12.49
C LEU A 122 -0.99 -2.61 -13.84
N THR A 123 -0.92 -1.28 -13.84
CA THR A 123 -0.95 -0.42 -15.03
C THR A 123 0.25 -0.67 -15.95
N GLU A 124 -0.01 -0.72 -17.24
CA GLU A 124 1.01 -0.82 -18.31
C GLU A 124 0.95 0.40 -19.22
N PRO A 125 2.00 0.67 -20.03
CA PRO A 125 2.04 1.84 -20.90
C PRO A 125 0.80 2.00 -21.79
N ASN A 126 0.24 0.91 -22.31
CA ASN A 126 -0.92 0.91 -23.19
C ASN A 126 -2.22 0.41 -22.53
N PHE A 127 -2.18 0.02 -21.25
CA PHE A 127 -3.30 -0.59 -20.54
C PHE A 127 -3.51 0.03 -19.16
N GLY A 128 -4.04 1.25 -19.16
CA GLY A 128 -4.48 1.95 -17.95
C GLY A 128 -5.93 1.62 -17.60
N SER A 129 -6.89 2.21 -18.34
CA SER A 129 -8.32 2.01 -18.09
C SER A 129 -8.83 0.61 -18.47
N ASN A 130 -8.07 -0.14 -19.26
CA ASN A 130 -8.36 -1.54 -19.57
C ASN A 130 -7.22 -2.46 -19.12
N PRO A 131 -7.09 -2.74 -17.83
CA PRO A 131 -6.01 -3.60 -17.31
C PRO A 131 -6.12 -5.04 -17.81
N SER A 132 -7.31 -5.50 -18.22
CA SER A 132 -7.48 -6.84 -18.81
C SER A 132 -6.69 -7.06 -20.09
N GLY A 133 -6.35 -5.97 -20.78
CA GLY A 133 -5.51 -6.00 -21.97
C GLY A 133 -4.03 -6.18 -21.71
N MET A 134 -3.58 -6.22 -20.43
CA MET A 134 -2.17 -6.27 -20.08
C MET A 134 -1.37 -7.31 -20.89
N LEU A 135 -0.11 -6.99 -21.11
CA LEU A 135 0.83 -7.84 -21.85
C LEU A 135 1.84 -8.55 -20.94
N THR A 136 1.99 -8.11 -19.68
CA THR A 136 2.87 -8.80 -18.72
C THR A 136 2.42 -10.24 -18.54
N THR A 137 3.38 -11.16 -18.66
CA THR A 137 3.19 -12.60 -18.52
C THR A 137 3.93 -13.16 -17.34
N ALA A 138 3.41 -14.26 -16.80
CA ALA A 138 4.03 -15.06 -15.75
C ALA A 138 4.10 -16.51 -16.22
N LYS A 139 5.27 -16.93 -16.64
CA LYS A 139 5.52 -18.33 -17.06
C LYS A 139 5.92 -19.18 -15.87
N GLN A 140 5.22 -20.28 -15.65
CA GLN A 140 5.57 -21.23 -14.60
C GLN A 140 6.88 -21.95 -14.93
N VAL A 141 7.75 -22.10 -13.92
CA VAL A 141 8.99 -22.89 -13.94
C VAL A 141 9.05 -23.73 -12.67
N ASP A 142 10.04 -24.64 -12.56
CA ASP A 142 10.11 -25.64 -11.49
C ASP A 142 9.99 -25.03 -10.09
N ASP A 143 10.67 -23.91 -9.82
CA ASP A 143 10.73 -23.28 -8.49
C ASP A 143 9.96 -21.96 -8.37
N GLY A 144 9.05 -21.65 -9.32
CA GLY A 144 8.28 -20.40 -9.27
C GLY A 144 7.79 -19.90 -10.61
N TYR A 145 7.93 -18.60 -10.87
CA TYR A 145 7.46 -17.96 -12.10
C TYR A 145 8.49 -16.99 -12.66
N ILE A 146 8.60 -16.94 -13.98
CA ILE A 146 9.33 -15.90 -14.70
C ILE A 146 8.32 -14.85 -15.15
N LEU A 147 8.42 -13.64 -14.57
CA LEU A 147 7.63 -12.48 -14.97
C LEU A 147 8.33 -11.75 -16.12
N ASN A 148 7.59 -11.43 -17.18
CA ASN A 148 8.10 -10.69 -18.32
C ASN A 148 7.08 -9.64 -18.78
N GLY A 149 7.48 -8.38 -18.78
CA GLY A 149 6.63 -7.25 -19.14
C GLY A 149 7.12 -5.94 -18.54
N SER A 150 6.30 -4.91 -18.60
CA SER A 150 6.59 -3.61 -18.01
C SER A 150 5.34 -3.01 -17.37
N LYS A 151 5.53 -2.30 -16.27
CA LYS A 151 4.48 -1.57 -15.57
C LYS A 151 4.82 -0.08 -15.57
N MET A 152 3.79 0.77 -15.46
CA MET A 152 3.93 2.22 -15.52
C MET A 152 3.15 2.90 -14.39
N TRP A 153 3.68 4.04 -13.93
CA TRP A 153 3.05 4.86 -12.88
C TRP A 153 2.87 4.12 -11.54
N ILE A 154 3.89 3.38 -11.12
CA ILE A 154 3.82 2.55 -9.93
C ILE A 154 4.23 3.35 -8.70
N THR A 155 3.25 3.79 -7.92
CA THR A 155 3.47 4.44 -6.61
C THR A 155 4.33 3.54 -5.72
N ASN A 156 5.32 4.12 -5.06
CA ASN A 156 6.35 3.44 -4.25
C ASN A 156 7.34 2.58 -5.06
N GLY A 157 7.22 2.47 -6.38
CA GLY A 157 8.00 1.52 -7.19
C GLY A 157 9.52 1.70 -7.12
N THR A 158 10.02 2.91 -6.78
CA THR A 158 11.44 3.21 -6.66
C THR A 158 12.04 2.89 -5.29
N ILE A 159 11.19 2.65 -4.28
CA ILE A 159 11.61 2.42 -2.88
C ILE A 159 11.04 1.12 -2.30
N ALA A 160 10.27 0.36 -3.08
CA ALA A 160 9.59 -0.83 -2.60
C ALA A 160 10.53 -2.02 -2.37
N ASP A 161 10.31 -2.72 -1.26
CA ASP A 161 10.95 -4.02 -0.95
C ASP A 161 10.20 -5.19 -1.58
N ILE A 162 8.87 -5.04 -1.79
CA ILE A 162 7.99 -6.07 -2.34
C ILE A 162 7.02 -5.45 -3.34
N ALA A 163 6.68 -6.20 -4.38
CA ALA A 163 5.69 -5.80 -5.37
C ALA A 163 4.60 -6.85 -5.50
N ILE A 164 3.34 -6.40 -5.52
CA ILE A 164 2.22 -7.19 -6.01
C ILE A 164 2.12 -6.94 -7.51
N VAL A 165 2.42 -7.95 -8.32
CA VAL A 165 2.45 -7.81 -9.79
C VAL A 165 1.34 -8.63 -10.43
N TRP A 166 0.50 -7.97 -11.21
CA TRP A 166 -0.53 -8.63 -12.00
C TRP A 166 0.01 -9.02 -13.37
N ALA A 167 -0.17 -10.29 -13.73
CA ALA A 167 0.32 -10.84 -14.99
C ALA A 167 -0.60 -11.95 -15.51
N LYS A 168 -0.52 -12.25 -16.80
CA LYS A 168 -1.20 -13.40 -17.42
C LYS A 168 -0.37 -14.65 -17.21
N ASN A 169 -0.98 -15.69 -16.64
CA ASN A 169 -0.39 -17.02 -16.55
C ASN A 169 -0.35 -17.73 -17.91
N ASP A 170 0.14 -18.97 -17.95
CA ASP A 170 0.23 -19.78 -19.17
C ASP A 170 -1.16 -20.07 -19.81
N ASN A 171 -2.25 -19.98 -19.05
CA ASN A 171 -3.63 -20.14 -19.55
C ASN A 171 -4.25 -18.82 -20.03
N GLY A 172 -3.58 -17.69 -19.85
CA GLY A 172 -4.09 -16.36 -20.15
C GLY A 172 -4.94 -15.73 -19.04
N ASP A 173 -5.04 -16.36 -17.87
CA ASP A 173 -5.72 -15.81 -16.69
C ASP A 173 -4.88 -14.75 -16.03
N ILE A 174 -5.50 -13.66 -15.60
CA ILE A 174 -4.82 -12.59 -14.85
C ILE A 174 -4.82 -12.96 -13.38
N ILE A 175 -3.63 -13.14 -12.83
CA ILE A 175 -3.41 -13.44 -11.41
C ILE A 175 -2.34 -12.54 -10.81
N GLY A 176 -2.32 -12.42 -9.47
CA GLY A 176 -1.33 -11.65 -8.71
C GLY A 176 -0.17 -12.53 -8.26
N PHE A 177 1.04 -11.96 -8.36
CA PHE A 177 2.31 -12.57 -7.96
C PHE A 177 3.01 -11.72 -6.92
#